data_3b1c5fcf5a16b70941ed1e163e0d935a
#
_entry.id   3b1c5fcf5a16b70941ed1e163e0d935a
#
_cell.length_a   1.000
_cell.length_b   1.000
_cell.length_c   1.000
_cell.angle_alpha   90.00
_cell.angle_beta   90.00
_cell.angle_gamma   90.00
#
_symmetry.space_group_name_H-M   'P 1'
#
loop_
_entity.id
_entity.type
_entity.pdbx_description
1 polymer ?
#
loop_
_entity_poly.entity_id
_entity_poly.type
_entity_poly.pdbx_seq_one_letter_code
_entity_poly.pdbx_strand_id
1 'polypeptide(L)'
;MKKLFKKIGCSQGVLFSLLQSSVIATAVLLAVSQVSCKMTETGISVSEGDYTAPVLESYSLTGEKNMRLVFSKKITIENLTLTPSVEIDSVAYESQENSVCFADVMFSSGLEIGREYSLYGDVIDESGNSLTFCIPFSGYNAEIPVLEITEIRQMYKGESKGDGKFYCEYVELCARSAGNLSGLELFSVSDGEEKKFVLPSVRVSEGEIVVVHLRSKGEGCISELDDDLNLSYALGSASGVRDLWDENEDARLNDTADVVVLRNSADGTLLDVVPYAKTGTENWKNETFSSVLEDAVSQKLWSPDSSIGAAVNADGITATKSLLKIKDGHSAECWQVSATNGGTPGTL
;
A
#
# COMPACT_ATOMS: atom_id res chain seq x y z
N MET A 1 8.96 -65.36 -13.18
CA MET A 1 8.81 -65.48 -14.63
C MET A 1 9.63 -64.37 -15.26
N LYS A 2 10.82 -64.69 -15.64
CA LYS A 2 11.43 -64.76 -16.99
C LYS A 2 11.17 -63.52 -17.90
N LYS A 3 12.31 -62.77 -18.06
CA LYS A 3 12.90 -62.25 -19.28
C LYS A 3 12.20 -61.08 -20.02
N LEU A 4 12.92 -59.95 -20.22
CA LEU A 4 13.74 -59.76 -21.44
C LEU A 4 14.71 -58.60 -21.31
N PHE A 5 16.02 -58.88 -21.19
CA PHE A 5 17.09 -57.94 -21.51
C PHE A 5 17.29 -57.91 -23.03
N LYS A 6 17.11 -56.77 -23.65
CA LYS A 6 17.49 -56.54 -25.05
C LYS A 6 18.82 -55.79 -25.09
N LYS A 7 19.88 -56.51 -25.48
CA LYS A 7 21.22 -55.98 -25.76
C LYS A 7 21.16 -54.90 -26.84
N ILE A 8 21.58 -53.70 -26.54
CA ILE A 8 21.93 -52.71 -27.54
C ILE A 8 23.45 -52.73 -27.63
N GLY A 9 23.95 -53.32 -28.74
CA GLY A 9 25.35 -53.27 -29.10
C GLY A 9 25.72 -51.88 -29.60
N CYS A 10 26.47 -51.17 -28.80
CA CYS A 10 27.09 -49.90 -29.23
C CYS A 10 28.40 -50.25 -29.92
N SER A 11 28.52 -49.97 -31.21
CA SER A 11 29.74 -50.24 -31.98
C SER A 11 30.87 -49.34 -31.49
N GLN A 12 32.06 -49.91 -31.27
CA GLN A 12 33.26 -49.21 -30.78
C GLN A 12 33.65 -48.00 -31.65
N GLY A 13 33.21 -47.96 -32.93
CA GLY A 13 33.49 -46.83 -33.82
C GLY A 13 32.79 -45.52 -33.49
N VAL A 14 31.59 -45.56 -32.88
CA VAL A 14 30.85 -44.37 -32.51
C VAL A 14 31.44 -43.71 -31.24
N LEU A 15 31.94 -44.51 -30.31
CA LEU A 15 32.61 -43.99 -29.11
C LEU A 15 33.93 -43.26 -29.44
N PHE A 16 34.68 -43.77 -30.43
CA PHE A 16 35.95 -43.15 -30.86
C PHE A 16 35.74 -41.81 -31.58
N SER A 17 34.68 -41.71 -32.39
CA SER A 17 34.28 -40.50 -33.08
C SER A 17 33.80 -39.42 -32.10
N LEU A 18 33.01 -39.77 -31.07
CA LEU A 18 32.57 -38.85 -30.06
C LEU A 18 33.70 -38.34 -29.14
N LEU A 19 34.66 -39.20 -28.83
CA LEU A 19 35.83 -38.80 -28.05
C LEU A 19 36.75 -37.84 -28.85
N GLN A 20 36.99 -38.10 -30.16
CA GLN A 20 37.76 -37.18 -30.99
C GLN A 20 37.09 -35.82 -31.17
N SER A 21 35.76 -35.79 -31.34
CA SER A 21 35.02 -34.54 -31.46
C SER A 21 35.04 -33.72 -30.15
N SER A 22 34.99 -34.40 -29.01
CA SER A 22 35.08 -33.76 -27.68
C SER A 22 36.48 -33.16 -27.42
N VAL A 23 37.56 -33.87 -27.81
CA VAL A 23 38.93 -33.37 -27.66
C VAL A 23 39.20 -32.16 -28.57
N ILE A 24 38.70 -32.17 -29.80
CA ILE A 24 38.84 -31.05 -30.73
C ILE A 24 38.05 -29.82 -30.23
N ALA A 25 36.81 -30.01 -29.73
CA ALA A 25 36.02 -28.95 -29.18
C ALA A 25 36.68 -28.31 -27.95
N THR A 26 37.27 -29.12 -27.06
CA THR A 26 38.01 -28.65 -25.88
C THR A 26 39.29 -27.94 -26.26
N ALA A 27 40.01 -28.40 -27.29
CA ALA A 27 41.22 -27.75 -27.78
C ALA A 27 40.91 -26.38 -28.43
N VAL A 28 39.80 -26.29 -29.19
CA VAL A 28 39.35 -25.01 -29.78
C VAL A 28 38.90 -24.02 -28.69
N LEU A 29 38.17 -24.47 -27.65
CA LEU A 29 37.84 -23.60 -26.50
C LEU A 29 39.07 -23.13 -25.76
N LEU A 30 40.06 -23.98 -25.53
CA LEU A 30 41.33 -23.60 -24.92
C LEU A 30 42.17 -22.65 -25.79
N ALA A 31 42.11 -22.78 -27.11
CA ALA A 31 42.82 -21.89 -28.03
C ALA A 31 42.17 -20.50 -28.11
N VAL A 32 40.82 -20.43 -28.01
CA VAL A 32 40.09 -19.16 -27.97
C VAL A 32 40.30 -18.43 -26.63
N SER A 33 40.52 -19.16 -25.53
CA SER A 33 40.82 -18.54 -24.23
C SER A 33 42.26 -17.99 -24.13
N GLN A 34 43.14 -18.34 -25.07
CA GLN A 34 44.51 -17.81 -25.12
C GLN A 34 44.66 -16.57 -26.02
N VAL A 35 43.58 -16.17 -26.72
CA VAL A 35 43.51 -14.86 -27.39
C VAL A 35 42.91 -13.83 -26.41
N SER A 36 43.36 -13.85 -25.18
CA SER A 36 43.27 -12.70 -24.31
C SER A 36 44.21 -11.65 -24.93
N CYS A 37 43.63 -10.55 -25.37
CA CYS A 37 44.38 -9.39 -25.85
C CYS A 37 45.57 -9.17 -24.96
N LYS A 38 46.82 -9.27 -25.50
CA LYS A 38 47.95 -8.64 -24.91
C LYS A 38 47.61 -7.16 -24.88
N MET A 39 47.10 -6.72 -23.74
CA MET A 39 47.10 -5.27 -23.43
C MET A 39 48.57 -4.83 -23.53
N THR A 40 48.83 -4.00 -24.51
CA THR A 40 50.09 -3.24 -24.55
C THR A 40 50.14 -2.47 -23.23
N GLU A 41 51.35 -2.35 -22.63
CA GLU A 41 51.59 -1.66 -21.33
C GLU A 41 51.23 -0.16 -21.31
N THR A 42 50.66 0.38 -22.35
CA THR A 42 49.91 1.61 -22.30
C THR A 42 48.50 1.26 -21.75
N GLY A 43 48.44 1.10 -20.45
CA GLY A 43 47.18 0.96 -19.74
C GLY A 43 46.30 2.14 -20.13
N ILE A 44 45.05 1.84 -20.51
CA ILE A 44 44.02 2.86 -20.52
C ILE A 44 44.01 3.41 -19.10
N SER A 45 44.56 4.62 -18.92
CA SER A 45 44.34 5.35 -17.67
C SER A 45 42.84 5.61 -17.65
N VAL A 46 42.11 4.81 -16.87
CA VAL A 46 40.74 5.16 -16.49
C VAL A 46 40.93 6.49 -15.75
N SER A 47 40.57 7.58 -16.37
CA SER A 47 40.55 8.88 -15.69
C SER A 47 39.73 8.67 -14.42
N GLU A 48 40.21 9.24 -13.30
CA GLU A 48 39.44 9.31 -12.07
C GLU A 48 38.15 10.12 -12.36
N GLY A 49 37.12 9.44 -12.82
CA GLY A 49 35.81 10.03 -13.15
C GLY A 49 34.72 9.30 -12.41
N ASP A 50 33.70 10.00 -12.03
CA ASP A 50 32.46 9.39 -11.57
C ASP A 50 31.70 8.83 -12.78
N TYR A 51 31.56 7.51 -12.85
CA TYR A 51 30.85 6.78 -13.92
C TYR A 51 29.52 6.20 -13.41
N THR A 52 29.08 6.57 -12.20
CA THR A 52 27.81 6.10 -11.64
C THR A 52 26.67 7.02 -12.06
N ALA A 53 25.57 6.47 -12.54
CA ALA A 53 24.37 7.23 -12.84
C ALA A 53 23.75 7.83 -11.57
N PRO A 54 23.10 8.99 -11.64
CA PRO A 54 22.27 9.47 -10.55
C PRO A 54 21.12 8.49 -10.26
N VAL A 55 20.66 8.47 -9.02
CA VAL A 55 19.52 7.65 -8.57
C VAL A 55 18.44 8.59 -8.06
N LEU A 56 17.20 8.37 -8.46
CA LEU A 56 16.05 8.99 -7.82
C LEU A 56 15.76 8.21 -6.52
N GLU A 57 16.04 8.82 -5.37
CA GLU A 57 15.92 8.18 -4.05
C GLU A 57 14.50 8.23 -3.52
N SER A 58 13.81 9.35 -3.73
CA SER A 58 12.42 9.51 -3.31
C SER A 58 11.74 10.65 -4.05
N TYR A 59 10.42 10.69 -3.92
CA TYR A 59 9.60 11.81 -4.36
C TYR A 59 8.43 12.00 -3.40
N SER A 60 7.90 13.22 -3.35
CA SER A 60 6.69 13.54 -2.58
C SER A 60 5.97 14.74 -3.16
N LEU A 61 4.64 14.70 -3.15
CA LEU A 61 3.85 15.91 -3.38
C LEU A 61 3.90 16.76 -2.10
N THR A 62 4.31 18.01 -2.23
CA THR A 62 4.39 18.97 -1.12
C THR A 62 3.24 19.96 -1.13
N GLY A 63 2.30 19.79 -2.05
CA GLY A 63 1.10 20.60 -2.21
C GLY A 63 0.40 20.31 -3.54
N GLU A 64 -0.72 20.99 -3.78
CA GLU A 64 -1.54 20.79 -4.99
C GLU A 64 -0.78 21.00 -6.31
N LYS A 65 0.26 21.84 -6.30
CA LYS A 65 1.04 22.23 -7.46
C LYS A 65 2.51 21.86 -7.37
N ASN A 66 2.96 21.25 -6.28
CA ASN A 66 4.38 21.11 -6.01
C ASN A 66 4.74 19.64 -5.75
N MET A 67 5.83 19.23 -6.39
CA MET A 67 6.45 17.92 -6.15
C MET A 67 7.93 18.12 -5.87
N ARG A 68 8.44 17.48 -4.81
CA ARG A 68 9.86 17.38 -4.50
C ARG A 68 10.39 16.03 -4.99
N LEU A 69 11.46 16.08 -5.76
CA LEU A 69 12.26 14.94 -6.19
C LEU A 69 13.60 14.96 -5.45
N VAL A 70 14.06 13.80 -4.99
CA VAL A 70 15.34 13.66 -4.27
C VAL A 70 16.26 12.76 -5.06
N PHE A 71 17.43 13.26 -5.41
CA PHE A 71 18.45 12.52 -6.16
C PHE A 71 19.71 12.30 -5.33
N SER A 72 20.38 11.17 -5.55
CA SER A 72 21.61 10.76 -4.85
C SER A 72 22.81 11.68 -5.09
N LYS A 73 22.74 12.56 -6.09
CA LYS A 73 23.77 13.53 -6.46
C LYS A 73 23.17 14.72 -7.19
N LYS A 74 23.98 15.75 -7.37
CA LYS A 74 23.60 16.95 -8.13
C LYS A 74 23.29 16.58 -9.59
N ILE A 75 22.14 17.04 -10.07
CA ILE A 75 21.63 16.79 -11.43
C ILE A 75 21.16 18.07 -12.11
N THR A 76 21.02 17.97 -13.42
CA THR A 76 20.26 18.91 -14.25
C THR A 76 19.15 18.12 -14.96
N ILE A 77 17.93 18.62 -14.93
CA ILE A 77 16.80 18.05 -15.67
C ILE A 77 16.90 18.54 -17.12
N GLU A 78 16.99 17.60 -18.07
CA GLU A 78 17.01 17.89 -19.50
C GLU A 78 15.61 17.87 -20.10
N ASN A 79 14.77 16.98 -19.60
CA ASN A 79 13.38 16.85 -20.05
C ASN A 79 12.49 16.46 -18.86
N LEU A 80 11.29 17.04 -18.82
CA LEU A 80 10.29 16.70 -17.81
C LEU A 80 8.89 16.88 -18.40
N THR A 81 8.09 15.83 -18.35
CA THR A 81 6.72 15.82 -18.88
C THR A 81 5.76 15.10 -17.96
N LEU A 82 4.53 15.60 -17.86
CA LEU A 82 3.47 15.01 -17.06
C LEU A 82 2.37 14.44 -17.95
N THR A 83 1.88 13.25 -17.61
CA THR A 83 0.74 12.61 -18.27
C THR A 83 -0.31 12.21 -17.21
N PRO A 84 -1.57 12.61 -17.31
CA PRO A 84 -2.14 13.58 -18.25
C PRO A 84 -1.44 14.95 -18.19
N SER A 85 -1.40 15.65 -19.32
CA SER A 85 -0.58 16.85 -19.47
C SER A 85 -1.06 18.00 -18.57
N VAL A 86 -0.16 18.45 -17.71
CA VAL A 86 -0.20 19.76 -17.03
C VAL A 86 1.16 20.41 -17.26
N GLU A 87 1.17 21.68 -17.59
CA GLU A 87 2.40 22.42 -17.87
C GLU A 87 3.26 22.52 -16.59
N ILE A 88 4.57 22.37 -16.76
CA ILE A 88 5.54 22.56 -15.68
C ILE A 88 5.99 24.03 -15.75
N ASP A 89 5.68 24.78 -14.71
CA ASP A 89 5.98 26.21 -14.62
C ASP A 89 7.46 26.46 -14.34
N SER A 90 8.02 25.70 -13.37
CA SER A 90 9.42 25.87 -12.99
C SER A 90 9.97 24.64 -12.28
N VAL A 91 11.32 24.55 -12.25
CA VAL A 91 12.07 23.61 -11.43
C VAL A 91 13.12 24.39 -10.66
N ALA A 92 13.08 24.30 -9.34
CA ALA A 92 14.09 24.87 -8.45
C ALA A 92 14.99 23.75 -7.89
N TYR A 93 16.27 24.03 -7.73
CA TYR A 93 17.25 23.07 -7.22
C TYR A 93 17.80 23.53 -5.87
N GLU A 94 17.89 22.62 -4.94
CA GLU A 94 18.58 22.79 -3.66
C GLU A 94 19.57 21.65 -3.49
N SER A 95 20.84 21.95 -3.24
CA SER A 95 21.89 20.96 -3.01
C SER A 95 22.37 21.04 -1.56
N GLN A 96 22.47 19.89 -0.92
CA GLN A 96 23.03 19.79 0.44
C GLN A 96 24.51 19.38 0.41
N GLU A 97 25.21 19.61 1.52
CA GLU A 97 26.66 19.32 1.65
C GLU A 97 27.04 17.85 1.39
N ASN A 98 26.09 16.92 1.46
CA ASN A 98 26.31 15.46 1.26
C ASN A 98 26.02 14.99 -0.18
N SER A 99 26.06 15.87 -1.18
CA SER A 99 25.82 15.56 -2.59
C SER A 99 24.35 15.24 -2.96
N VAL A 100 23.43 15.17 -2.01
CA VAL A 100 21.99 14.99 -2.29
C VAL A 100 21.45 16.26 -2.93
N CYS A 101 20.67 16.08 -4.00
CA CYS A 101 20.02 17.18 -4.73
C CYS A 101 18.52 17.06 -4.61
N PHE A 102 17.86 18.15 -4.21
CA PHE A 102 16.42 18.30 -4.29
C PHE A 102 16.06 19.08 -5.55
N ALA A 103 15.07 18.60 -6.29
CA ALA A 103 14.47 19.31 -7.39
C ALA A 103 12.98 19.52 -7.09
N ASP A 104 12.62 20.78 -6.81
CA ASP A 104 11.24 21.17 -6.56
C ASP A 104 10.58 21.56 -7.88
N VAL A 105 9.65 20.73 -8.33
CA VAL A 105 8.87 20.89 -9.55
C VAL A 105 7.57 21.65 -9.22
N MET A 106 7.31 22.74 -9.92
CA MET A 106 6.06 23.49 -9.81
C MET A 106 5.22 23.31 -11.08
N PHE A 107 3.97 22.89 -10.91
CA PHE A 107 2.98 22.79 -11.99
C PHE A 107 2.21 24.10 -12.15
N SER A 108 1.85 24.45 -13.36
CA SER A 108 1.12 25.69 -13.67
C SER A 108 -0.28 25.76 -13.05
N SER A 109 -0.92 24.60 -12.86
CA SER A 109 -2.21 24.46 -12.18
C SER A 109 -2.17 23.37 -11.12
N GLY A 110 -3.13 23.37 -10.18
CA GLY A 110 -3.33 22.29 -9.23
C GLY A 110 -3.60 20.98 -9.95
N LEU A 111 -3.03 19.91 -9.44
CA LEU A 111 -3.33 18.56 -9.88
C LEU A 111 -4.69 18.14 -9.29
N GLU A 112 -5.46 17.43 -10.08
CA GLU A 112 -6.80 16.97 -9.70
C GLU A 112 -6.70 15.88 -8.64
N ILE A 113 -7.39 16.06 -7.52
CA ILE A 113 -7.35 15.13 -6.38
C ILE A 113 -7.70 13.71 -6.84
N GLY A 114 -6.86 12.73 -6.48
CA GLY A 114 -7.07 11.32 -6.77
C GLY A 114 -6.95 10.91 -8.24
N ARG A 115 -6.65 11.85 -9.13
CA ARG A 115 -6.35 11.53 -10.51
C ARG A 115 -4.93 10.98 -10.63
N GLU A 116 -4.80 9.89 -11.37
CA GLU A 116 -3.51 9.28 -11.64
C GLU A 116 -2.71 10.09 -12.67
N TYR A 117 -1.45 10.32 -12.35
CA TYR A 117 -0.46 10.99 -13.17
C TYR A 117 0.81 10.14 -13.29
N SER A 118 1.57 10.39 -14.35
CA SER A 118 2.92 9.85 -14.51
C SER A 118 3.87 10.97 -14.90
N LEU A 119 4.88 11.22 -14.08
CA LEU A 119 5.96 12.17 -14.36
C LEU A 119 7.12 11.43 -15.02
N TYR A 120 7.43 11.79 -16.27
CA TYR A 120 8.57 11.29 -17.02
C TYR A 120 9.67 12.34 -17.01
N GLY A 121 10.91 11.91 -16.81
CA GLY A 121 12.04 12.83 -16.82
C GLY A 121 13.35 12.20 -17.24
N ASP A 122 14.21 13.02 -17.84
CA ASP A 122 15.60 12.72 -18.13
C ASP A 122 16.48 13.70 -17.36
N VAL A 123 17.45 13.18 -16.63
CA VAL A 123 18.40 13.95 -15.86
C VAL A 123 19.84 13.56 -16.18
N ILE A 124 20.75 14.49 -16.03
CA ILE A 124 22.19 14.29 -16.21
C ILE A 124 22.96 14.87 -15.02
N ASP A 125 24.03 14.19 -14.58
CA ASP A 125 24.94 14.70 -13.57
C ASP A 125 26.09 15.52 -14.18
N GLU A 126 26.96 16.11 -13.34
CA GLU A 126 28.10 16.92 -13.77
C GLU A 126 29.16 16.10 -14.56
N SER A 127 29.16 14.79 -14.43
CA SER A 127 30.08 13.86 -15.12
C SER A 127 29.52 13.35 -16.45
N GLY A 128 28.27 13.70 -16.80
CA GLY A 128 27.58 13.26 -18.01
C GLY A 128 26.86 11.93 -17.88
N ASN A 129 26.72 11.38 -16.67
CA ASN A 129 25.91 10.17 -16.46
C ASN A 129 24.45 10.55 -16.38
N SER A 130 23.57 9.78 -17.06
CA SER A 130 22.15 10.08 -17.18
C SER A 130 21.26 9.06 -16.48
N LEU A 131 20.06 9.50 -16.11
CA LEU A 131 18.97 8.68 -15.61
C LEU A 131 17.68 9.12 -16.32
N THR A 132 16.94 8.16 -16.87
CA THR A 132 15.54 8.32 -17.29
C THR A 132 14.64 7.70 -16.25
N PHE A 133 13.59 8.39 -15.83
CA PHE A 133 12.64 7.90 -14.82
C PHE A 133 11.19 8.12 -15.22
N CYS A 134 10.32 7.31 -14.61
CA CYS A 134 8.86 7.46 -14.68
C CYS A 134 8.30 7.24 -13.27
N ILE A 135 7.57 8.24 -12.76
CA ILE A 135 6.96 8.21 -11.42
C ILE A 135 5.45 8.22 -11.58
N PRO A 136 4.75 7.11 -11.28
CA PRO A 136 3.31 7.13 -11.13
C PRO A 136 2.93 7.72 -9.76
N PHE A 137 1.92 8.57 -9.71
CA PHE A 137 1.41 9.16 -8.48
C PHE A 137 -0.01 9.69 -8.67
N SER A 138 -0.76 9.86 -7.57
CA SER A 138 -2.09 10.49 -7.57
C SER A 138 -1.99 11.96 -7.17
N GLY A 139 -2.89 12.80 -7.69
CA GLY A 139 -2.92 14.23 -7.34
C GLY A 139 -3.11 14.45 -5.83
N TYR A 140 -2.45 15.47 -5.30
CA TYR A 140 -2.41 15.83 -3.88
C TYR A 140 -3.81 16.13 -3.33
N ASN A 141 -4.15 15.50 -2.22
CA ASN A 141 -5.39 15.78 -1.52
C ASN A 141 -5.18 16.86 -0.44
N ALA A 142 -5.57 18.10 -0.75
CA ALA A 142 -5.56 19.21 0.20
C ALA A 142 -6.85 19.29 1.05
N GLU A 143 -7.85 18.45 0.77
CA GLU A 143 -9.19 18.50 1.34
C GLU A 143 -9.47 17.28 2.21
N ILE A 144 -8.52 16.88 3.06
CA ILE A 144 -8.68 15.71 3.94
C ILE A 144 -9.76 16.02 4.98
N PRO A 145 -10.85 15.20 5.05
CA PRO A 145 -11.87 15.39 6.07
C PRO A 145 -11.37 14.93 7.44
N VAL A 146 -11.93 15.49 8.50
CA VAL A 146 -11.84 14.91 9.84
C VAL A 146 -12.74 13.68 9.84
N LEU A 147 -12.16 12.50 10.02
CA LEU A 147 -12.87 11.23 10.04
C LEU A 147 -12.74 10.56 11.40
N GLU A 148 -13.77 9.85 11.78
CA GLU A 148 -13.84 9.11 13.04
C GLU A 148 -14.38 7.71 12.76
N ILE A 149 -13.73 6.67 13.31
CA ILE A 149 -14.23 5.30 13.29
C ILE A 149 -15.39 5.20 14.31
N THR A 150 -16.56 4.76 13.85
CA THR A 150 -17.78 4.73 14.66
C THR A 150 -18.32 3.32 14.89
N GLU A 151 -18.01 2.36 13.98
CA GLU A 151 -18.40 0.97 14.15
C GLU A 151 -17.36 0.03 13.52
N ILE A 152 -17.13 -1.13 14.16
CA ILE A 152 -16.23 -2.18 13.66
C ILE A 152 -16.92 -3.53 13.76
N ARG A 153 -17.13 -4.19 12.64
CA ARG A 153 -17.53 -5.60 12.58
C ARG A 153 -16.32 -6.44 12.19
N GLN A 154 -15.70 -7.09 13.17
CA GLN A 154 -14.50 -7.88 12.94
C GLN A 154 -14.75 -9.34 12.53
N MET A 155 -15.96 -9.87 12.73
CA MET A 155 -16.22 -11.28 12.48
C MET A 155 -17.02 -11.51 11.19
N TYR A 156 -16.46 -12.37 10.35
CA TYR A 156 -17.13 -12.90 9.17
C TYR A 156 -18.05 -14.08 9.50
N LYS A 157 -19.16 -14.16 8.79
CA LYS A 157 -20.01 -15.36 8.77
C LYS A 157 -20.39 -15.69 7.34
N GLY A 158 -20.00 -16.87 6.92
CA GLY A 158 -20.36 -17.41 5.62
C GLY A 158 -21.85 -17.69 5.48
N GLU A 159 -22.22 -18.05 4.27
CA GLU A 159 -23.56 -18.40 3.85
C GLU A 159 -24.19 -19.47 4.76
N SER A 160 -25.44 -19.26 5.13
CA SER A 160 -26.23 -20.21 5.91
C SER A 160 -27.23 -20.92 5.00
N LYS A 161 -27.02 -22.22 4.75
CA LYS A 161 -27.93 -23.07 3.97
C LYS A 161 -28.15 -22.68 2.51
N GLY A 162 -27.16 -22.04 1.87
CA GLY A 162 -27.24 -21.66 0.47
C GLY A 162 -28.17 -20.45 0.23
N ASP A 163 -28.29 -19.54 1.21
CA ASP A 163 -29.10 -18.33 1.10
C ASP A 163 -28.38 -17.15 0.43
N GLY A 164 -27.12 -17.36 0.02
CA GLY A 164 -26.28 -16.34 -0.63
C GLY A 164 -25.92 -15.15 0.24
N LYS A 165 -26.18 -15.20 1.56
CA LYS A 165 -25.97 -14.08 2.47
C LYS A 165 -24.69 -14.25 3.29
N PHE A 166 -23.81 -13.26 3.19
CA PHE A 166 -22.53 -13.23 3.87
C PHE A 166 -22.47 -12.01 4.78
N TYR A 167 -22.09 -12.19 6.04
CA TYR A 167 -21.78 -11.09 6.96
C TYR A 167 -20.30 -10.77 6.80
N CYS A 168 -20.00 -9.76 6.01
CA CYS A 168 -18.61 -9.32 5.77
C CYS A 168 -18.13 -8.42 6.90
N GLU A 169 -16.81 -8.40 7.08
CA GLU A 169 -16.11 -7.46 7.96
C GLU A 169 -16.26 -6.05 7.42
N TYR A 170 -16.44 -5.08 8.29
CA TYR A 170 -16.43 -3.68 7.90
C TYR A 170 -15.94 -2.76 9.01
N VAL A 171 -15.53 -1.57 8.61
CA VAL A 171 -15.27 -0.43 9.46
C VAL A 171 -16.12 0.74 8.97
N GLU A 172 -16.91 1.31 9.85
CA GLU A 172 -17.70 2.50 9.57
C GLU A 172 -16.93 3.76 9.97
N LEU A 173 -16.96 4.74 9.10
CA LEU A 173 -16.35 6.06 9.27
C LEU A 173 -17.44 7.13 9.25
N CYS A 174 -17.38 8.08 10.17
CA CYS A 174 -18.19 9.28 10.15
C CYS A 174 -17.32 10.49 9.79
N ALA A 175 -17.72 11.24 8.76
CA ALA A 175 -17.07 12.48 8.38
C ALA A 175 -17.52 13.62 9.33
N ARG A 176 -16.61 14.11 10.15
CA ARG A 176 -16.84 15.25 11.06
C ARG A 176 -16.62 16.61 10.37
N SER A 177 -16.07 16.60 9.16
CA SER A 177 -16.01 17.75 8.25
C SER A 177 -16.12 17.28 6.81
N ALA A 178 -16.53 18.17 5.91
CA ALA A 178 -16.50 17.88 4.48
C ALA A 178 -15.06 17.73 3.97
N GLY A 179 -14.84 16.91 2.92
CA GLY A 179 -13.53 16.71 2.31
C GLY A 179 -13.54 15.66 1.21
N ASN A 180 -12.36 15.14 0.87
CA ASN A 180 -12.16 14.07 -0.11
C ASN A 180 -11.39 12.91 0.53
N LEU A 181 -11.80 11.67 0.28
CA LEU A 181 -11.21 10.48 0.88
C LEU A 181 -9.93 10.00 0.17
N SER A 182 -9.58 10.57 -0.98
CA SER A 182 -8.43 10.16 -1.77
C SER A 182 -7.14 10.12 -0.97
N GLY A 183 -6.39 9.03 -1.09
CA GLY A 183 -5.09 8.85 -0.44
C GLY A 183 -5.17 8.54 1.05
N LEU A 184 -6.36 8.34 1.61
CA LEU A 184 -6.50 7.80 2.96
C LEU A 184 -6.40 6.28 2.93
N GLU A 185 -5.86 5.70 3.99
CA GLU A 185 -5.63 4.26 4.12
C GLU A 185 -6.29 3.73 5.39
N LEU A 186 -7.03 2.64 5.22
CA LEU A 186 -7.62 1.88 6.32
C LEU A 186 -7.02 0.48 6.35
N PHE A 187 -6.51 0.05 7.49
CA PHE A 187 -5.93 -1.29 7.63
C PHE A 187 -6.02 -1.82 9.05
N SER A 188 -5.83 -3.14 9.16
CA SER A 188 -5.62 -3.88 10.39
C SER A 188 -4.13 -4.10 10.63
N VAL A 189 -3.64 -3.79 11.83
CA VAL A 189 -2.25 -4.09 12.18
C VAL A 189 -1.98 -5.61 12.17
N SER A 190 -3.00 -6.42 12.46
CA SER A 190 -2.92 -7.89 12.45
C SER A 190 -2.67 -8.47 11.07
N ASP A 191 -3.23 -7.86 10.04
CA ASP A 191 -3.12 -8.30 8.63
C ASP A 191 -1.93 -7.66 7.91
N GLY A 192 -1.43 -6.53 8.42
CA GLY A 192 -0.26 -5.81 7.90
C GLY A 192 -0.61 -4.65 6.97
N GLU A 193 0.28 -3.67 6.92
CA GLU A 193 0.09 -2.45 6.13
C GLU A 193 0.07 -2.70 4.61
N GLU A 194 0.67 -3.79 4.15
CA GLU A 194 0.68 -4.17 2.73
C GLU A 194 -0.71 -4.55 2.20
N LYS A 195 -1.63 -4.87 3.10
CA LYS A 195 -3.02 -5.25 2.79
C LYS A 195 -4.03 -4.16 3.15
N LYS A 196 -3.61 -2.92 3.13
CA LYS A 196 -4.46 -1.77 3.38
C LYS A 196 -5.52 -1.58 2.30
N PHE A 197 -6.68 -1.07 2.68
CA PHE A 197 -7.65 -0.52 1.76
C PHE A 197 -7.33 0.96 1.53
N VAL A 198 -7.05 1.33 0.28
CA VAL A 198 -6.85 2.73 -0.10
C VAL A 198 -8.21 3.30 -0.48
N LEU A 199 -8.64 4.32 0.24
CA LEU A 199 -9.94 4.96 -0.01
C LEU A 199 -9.91 5.69 -1.36
N PRO A 200 -10.96 5.52 -2.18
CA PRO A 200 -11.05 6.16 -3.48
C PRO A 200 -11.23 7.68 -3.39
N SER A 201 -11.02 8.37 -4.51
CA SER A 201 -11.30 9.81 -4.62
C SER A 201 -12.80 10.05 -4.63
N VAL A 202 -13.38 10.19 -3.45
CA VAL A 202 -14.80 10.46 -3.22
C VAL A 202 -14.93 11.65 -2.28
N ARG A 203 -15.80 12.62 -2.62
CA ARG A 203 -16.17 13.70 -1.72
C ARG A 203 -17.18 13.24 -0.70
N VAL A 204 -16.96 13.64 0.54
CA VAL A 204 -17.91 13.42 1.64
C VAL A 204 -18.33 14.76 2.25
N SER A 205 -19.56 14.81 2.73
CA SER A 205 -20.12 15.95 3.47
C SER A 205 -19.94 15.75 4.97
N GLU A 206 -19.99 16.84 5.75
CA GLU A 206 -20.07 16.74 7.22
C GLU A 206 -21.30 15.92 7.64
N GLY A 207 -21.09 14.93 8.50
CA GLY A 207 -22.11 14.00 8.98
C GLY A 207 -22.34 12.80 8.04
N GLU A 208 -21.69 12.73 6.88
CA GLU A 208 -21.79 11.58 5.99
C GLU A 208 -21.13 10.36 6.63
N ILE A 209 -21.79 9.20 6.48
CA ILE A 209 -21.29 7.92 6.94
C ILE A 209 -20.76 7.13 5.74
N VAL A 210 -19.60 6.54 5.90
CA VAL A 210 -18.95 5.67 4.91
C VAL A 210 -18.68 4.31 5.54
N VAL A 211 -19.24 3.26 4.98
CA VAL A 211 -19.02 1.89 5.42
C VAL A 211 -17.98 1.25 4.51
N VAL A 212 -16.80 0.97 5.05
CA VAL A 212 -15.71 0.31 4.34
C VAL A 212 -15.75 -1.19 4.62
N HIS A 213 -16.21 -1.96 3.66
CA HIS A 213 -16.25 -3.42 3.75
C HIS A 213 -14.88 -3.98 3.36
N LEU A 214 -14.18 -4.57 4.33
CA LEU A 214 -12.82 -5.11 4.16
C LEU A 214 -12.80 -6.51 3.52
N ARG A 215 -13.97 -7.03 3.18
CA ARG A 215 -14.14 -8.30 2.47
C ARG A 215 -15.34 -8.21 1.54
N SER A 216 -15.17 -8.64 0.28
CA SER A 216 -16.25 -8.79 -0.70
C SER A 216 -16.63 -10.26 -0.85
N LYS A 217 -17.85 -10.63 -0.49
CA LYS A 217 -18.37 -11.98 -0.66
C LYS A 217 -19.87 -11.96 -0.94
N GLY A 218 -20.28 -12.69 -1.99
CA GLY A 218 -21.66 -12.71 -2.44
C GLY A 218 -21.94 -11.67 -3.51
N GLU A 219 -23.23 -11.52 -3.82
CA GLU A 219 -23.69 -10.54 -4.81
C GLU A 219 -23.94 -9.17 -4.18
N GLY A 220 -23.82 -8.11 -4.99
CA GLY A 220 -24.18 -6.75 -4.59
C GLY A 220 -23.10 -5.98 -3.85
N CYS A 221 -21.87 -6.49 -3.77
CA CYS A 221 -20.72 -5.78 -3.24
C CYS A 221 -20.25 -4.73 -4.26
N ILE A 222 -20.87 -3.55 -4.26
CA ILE A 222 -20.63 -2.47 -5.23
C ILE A 222 -20.16 -1.24 -4.48
N SER A 223 -18.97 -0.72 -4.83
CA SER A 223 -18.50 0.56 -4.27
C SER A 223 -19.23 1.73 -4.90
N GLU A 224 -19.69 2.65 -4.06
CA GLU A 224 -20.48 3.83 -4.42
C GLU A 224 -19.56 5.05 -4.53
N LEU A 225 -19.02 5.25 -5.73
CA LEU A 225 -18.03 6.30 -6.00
C LEU A 225 -18.64 7.65 -6.36
N ASP A 226 -19.92 7.64 -6.78
CA ASP A 226 -20.69 8.81 -7.18
C ASP A 226 -21.78 9.15 -6.14
N ASP A 227 -22.75 9.98 -6.53
CA ASP A 227 -23.85 10.43 -5.66
C ASP A 227 -24.98 9.40 -5.49
N ASP A 228 -24.97 8.30 -6.24
CA ASP A 228 -25.94 7.22 -6.07
C ASP A 228 -25.51 6.27 -4.95
N LEU A 229 -26.09 6.44 -3.78
CA LEU A 229 -25.85 5.68 -2.57
C LEU A 229 -26.85 4.53 -2.38
N ASN A 230 -27.27 3.90 -3.49
CA ASN A 230 -28.18 2.74 -3.49
C ASN A 230 -27.74 1.68 -4.50
N LEU A 231 -26.49 1.68 -4.91
CA LEU A 231 -25.92 0.69 -5.83
C LEU A 231 -25.60 -0.62 -5.12
N SER A 232 -25.09 -0.52 -3.88
CA SER A 232 -24.75 -1.66 -3.06
C SER A 232 -26.01 -2.29 -2.47
N TYR A 233 -26.16 -3.63 -2.62
CA TYR A 233 -27.27 -4.38 -2.06
C TYR A 233 -26.83 -5.67 -1.34
N ALA A 234 -25.55 -5.80 -1.08
CA ALA A 234 -25.00 -6.89 -0.27
C ALA A 234 -25.51 -6.83 1.17
N LEU A 235 -25.42 -7.94 1.88
CA LEU A 235 -25.78 -7.94 3.29
C LEU A 235 -24.79 -7.09 4.11
N GLY A 236 -25.31 -6.06 4.74
CA GLY A 236 -24.51 -5.07 5.49
C GLY A 236 -24.46 -3.72 4.81
N SER A 237 -24.97 -3.59 3.56
CA SER A 237 -25.18 -2.30 2.93
C SER A 237 -26.41 -1.60 3.53
N ALA A 238 -26.40 -0.28 3.56
CA ALA A 238 -27.50 0.55 4.04
C ALA A 238 -27.88 1.61 2.99
N SER A 239 -29.15 1.66 2.63
CA SER A 239 -29.64 2.63 1.64
C SER A 239 -29.38 4.08 2.07
N GLY A 240 -28.81 4.87 1.17
CA GLY A 240 -28.49 6.27 1.44
C GLY A 240 -27.20 6.47 2.25
N VAL A 241 -26.41 5.43 2.42
CA VAL A 241 -25.10 5.43 3.07
C VAL A 241 -24.07 4.97 2.06
N ARG A 242 -22.92 5.56 2.05
CA ARG A 242 -21.84 5.20 1.13
C ARG A 242 -21.18 3.90 1.52
N ASP A 243 -21.32 2.89 0.68
CA ASP A 243 -20.63 1.61 0.82
C ASP A 243 -19.41 1.57 -0.09
N LEU A 244 -18.24 1.25 0.49
CA LEU A 244 -16.99 1.00 -0.23
C LEU A 244 -16.55 -0.44 0.04
N TRP A 245 -16.21 -1.17 -1.02
CA TRP A 245 -15.88 -2.59 -0.95
C TRP A 245 -14.45 -2.84 -1.39
N ASP A 246 -13.66 -3.52 -0.54
CA ASP A 246 -12.38 -4.09 -0.92
C ASP A 246 -12.62 -5.31 -1.83
N GLU A 247 -11.86 -5.46 -2.92
CA GLU A 247 -11.94 -6.62 -3.81
C GLU A 247 -11.45 -7.94 -3.17
N ASN A 248 -11.00 -7.88 -1.94
CA ASN A 248 -10.48 -9.00 -1.16
C ASN A 248 -11.58 -9.97 -0.69
N GLU A 249 -11.32 -11.28 -0.77
CA GLU A 249 -12.19 -12.32 -0.22
C GLU A 249 -11.74 -12.90 1.13
N ASP A 250 -10.53 -12.59 1.58
CA ASP A 250 -9.93 -13.11 2.82
C ASP A 250 -10.22 -12.21 4.03
N ALA A 251 -10.01 -12.74 5.23
CA ALA A 251 -10.13 -11.97 6.46
C ALA A 251 -9.07 -10.87 6.54
N ARG A 252 -9.49 -9.69 7.01
CA ARG A 252 -8.61 -8.55 7.31
C ARG A 252 -8.51 -8.29 8.80
N LEU A 253 -9.62 -8.39 9.52
CA LEU A 253 -9.68 -8.10 10.96
C LEU A 253 -9.48 -9.38 11.77
N ASN A 254 -8.80 -9.28 12.90
CA ASN A 254 -8.59 -10.39 13.80
C ASN A 254 -9.75 -10.50 14.80
N ASP A 255 -10.30 -11.71 14.96
CA ASP A 255 -11.44 -11.99 15.84
C ASP A 255 -11.13 -11.85 17.34
N THR A 256 -9.86 -11.80 17.73
CA THR A 256 -9.45 -11.85 19.14
C THR A 256 -8.89 -10.51 19.61
N ALA A 257 -7.92 -9.96 18.90
CA ALA A 257 -7.30 -8.70 19.23
C ALA A 257 -6.71 -8.05 17.98
N ASP A 258 -6.96 -6.78 17.78
CA ASP A 258 -6.45 -6.02 16.65
C ASP A 258 -6.35 -4.52 16.95
N VAL A 259 -5.72 -3.79 16.05
CA VAL A 259 -5.70 -2.34 16.00
C VAL A 259 -6.11 -1.91 14.59
N VAL A 260 -7.25 -1.23 14.49
CA VAL A 260 -7.73 -0.64 13.24
C VAL A 260 -7.16 0.76 13.12
N VAL A 261 -6.55 1.04 11.99
CA VAL A 261 -5.82 2.30 11.72
C VAL A 261 -6.39 2.99 10.50
N LEU A 262 -6.70 4.26 10.64
CA LEU A 262 -7.02 5.18 9.56
C LEU A 262 -5.92 6.24 9.51
N ARG A 263 -5.27 6.42 8.35
CA ARG A 263 -4.18 7.38 8.18
C ARG A 263 -4.17 8.04 6.79
N ASN A 264 -3.42 9.13 6.67
CA ASN A 264 -3.05 9.71 5.38
C ASN A 264 -1.84 8.98 4.80
N SER A 265 -1.92 8.48 3.56
CA SER A 265 -0.82 7.76 2.91
C SER A 265 0.35 8.67 2.54
N ALA A 266 0.11 9.97 2.33
CA ALA A 266 1.12 10.89 1.83
C ALA A 266 2.24 11.16 2.84
N ASP A 267 1.92 11.19 4.13
CA ASP A 267 2.85 11.50 5.22
C ASP A 267 2.78 10.54 6.42
N GLY A 268 1.88 9.54 6.36
CA GLY A 268 1.66 8.59 7.43
C GLY A 268 0.92 9.14 8.65
N THR A 269 0.41 10.38 8.59
CA THR A 269 -0.34 11.00 9.70
C THR A 269 -1.55 10.16 10.07
N LEU A 270 -1.64 9.76 11.34
CA LEU A 270 -2.79 9.04 11.88
C LEU A 270 -4.00 9.96 11.95
N LEU A 271 -5.15 9.49 11.53
CA LEU A 271 -6.43 10.20 11.59
C LEU A 271 -7.33 9.65 12.71
N ASP A 272 -7.39 8.33 12.84
CA ASP A 272 -8.05 7.66 13.97
C ASP A 272 -7.47 6.25 14.18
N VAL A 273 -7.50 5.75 15.41
CA VAL A 273 -6.96 4.44 15.79
C VAL A 273 -7.85 3.80 16.85
N VAL A 274 -8.28 2.56 16.61
CA VAL A 274 -9.13 1.82 17.55
C VAL A 274 -8.54 0.44 17.85
N PRO A 275 -7.94 0.24 19.03
CA PRO A 275 -7.55 -1.07 19.51
C PRO A 275 -8.73 -1.81 20.14
N TYR A 276 -8.83 -3.11 19.91
CA TYR A 276 -9.77 -3.98 20.61
C TYR A 276 -9.14 -5.32 20.98
N ALA A 277 -9.60 -5.93 22.08
CA ALA A 277 -9.15 -7.23 22.52
C ALA A 277 -10.20 -7.97 23.34
N LYS A 278 -10.20 -9.30 23.27
CA LYS A 278 -10.99 -10.16 24.18
C LYS A 278 -10.26 -10.35 25.50
N THR A 279 -11.02 -10.51 26.57
CA THR A 279 -10.50 -10.83 27.90
C THR A 279 -9.62 -12.10 27.85
N GLY A 280 -8.49 -12.07 28.56
CA GLY A 280 -7.49 -13.15 28.55
C GLY A 280 -6.42 -13.01 27.49
N THR A 281 -6.48 -12.00 26.62
CA THR A 281 -5.35 -11.63 25.77
C THR A 281 -4.37 -10.82 26.63
N GLU A 282 -3.19 -11.37 26.89
CA GLU A 282 -2.24 -10.76 27.83
C GLU A 282 -1.35 -9.69 27.18
N ASN A 283 -1.00 -9.88 25.91
CA ASN A 283 -0.05 -9.02 25.17
C ASN A 283 -0.47 -8.86 23.72
N TRP A 284 -0.06 -7.76 23.10
CA TRP A 284 -0.10 -7.59 21.66
C TRP A 284 0.78 -8.63 20.96
N LYS A 285 0.42 -8.99 19.73
CA LYS A 285 1.09 -10.06 18.96
C LYS A 285 2.58 -9.77 18.66
N ASN A 286 2.92 -8.51 18.44
CA ASN A 286 4.28 -8.06 18.14
C ASN A 286 4.46 -6.56 18.44
N GLU A 287 5.68 -6.05 18.24
CA GLU A 287 6.04 -4.65 18.51
C GLU A 287 5.31 -3.63 17.61
N THR A 288 4.87 -4.01 16.41
CA THR A 288 4.15 -3.12 15.51
C THR A 288 2.87 -2.57 16.15
N PHE A 289 2.13 -3.43 16.87
CA PHE A 289 0.93 -3.00 17.61
C PHE A 289 1.26 -1.93 18.67
N SER A 290 2.31 -2.17 19.44
CA SER A 290 2.72 -1.23 20.49
C SER A 290 3.19 0.09 19.91
N SER A 291 3.98 0.06 18.84
CA SER A 291 4.49 1.26 18.17
C SER A 291 3.36 2.14 17.64
N VAL A 292 2.40 1.55 16.92
CA VAL A 292 1.23 2.29 16.39
C VAL A 292 0.40 2.89 17.51
N LEU A 293 0.20 2.14 18.60
CA LEU A 293 -0.58 2.64 19.74
C LEU A 293 0.17 3.70 20.57
N GLU A 294 1.48 3.62 20.71
CA GLU A 294 2.29 4.66 21.32
C GLU A 294 2.19 5.97 20.54
N ASP A 295 2.25 5.90 19.21
CA ASP A 295 2.01 7.05 18.34
C ASP A 295 0.59 7.61 18.48
N ALA A 296 -0.43 6.75 18.49
CA ALA A 296 -1.82 7.17 18.69
C ALA A 296 -2.04 7.86 20.05
N VAL A 297 -1.44 7.32 21.12
CA VAL A 297 -1.49 7.93 22.45
C VAL A 297 -0.78 9.29 22.46
N SER A 298 0.39 9.39 21.83
CA SER A 298 1.15 10.64 21.74
C SER A 298 0.36 11.75 21.03
N GLN A 299 -0.41 11.37 20.01
CA GLN A 299 -1.27 12.25 19.21
C GLN A 299 -2.68 12.45 19.83
N LYS A 300 -2.98 11.82 20.96
CA LYS A 300 -4.28 11.84 21.66
C LYS A 300 -5.42 11.20 20.84
N LEU A 301 -5.08 10.31 19.93
CA LEU A 301 -6.04 9.49 19.19
C LEU A 301 -6.42 8.22 19.94
N TRP A 302 -5.76 7.93 21.09
CA TRP A 302 -6.15 6.88 22.02
C TRP A 302 -5.73 7.22 23.46
N SER A 303 -6.46 6.67 24.45
CA SER A 303 -6.16 6.85 25.87
C SER A 303 -6.70 5.68 26.71
N PRO A 304 -6.17 5.42 27.93
CA PRO A 304 -5.14 6.23 28.60
C PRO A 304 -3.70 5.86 28.18
N ASP A 305 -3.47 4.66 27.60
CA ASP A 305 -2.14 4.16 27.25
C ASP A 305 -2.21 3.13 26.08
N SER A 306 -1.05 2.62 25.66
CA SER A 306 -0.89 1.65 24.57
C SER A 306 -1.04 0.19 24.99
N SER A 307 -1.34 -0.07 26.25
CA SER A 307 -1.47 -1.45 26.75
C SER A 307 -2.72 -2.15 26.20
N ILE A 308 -2.67 -3.47 26.11
CA ILE A 308 -3.83 -4.25 25.70
C ILE A 308 -5.01 -4.13 26.68
N GLY A 309 -4.74 -3.80 27.93
CA GLY A 309 -5.75 -3.54 28.95
C GLY A 309 -6.54 -2.26 28.73
N ALA A 310 -6.01 -1.32 27.93
CA ALA A 310 -6.68 -0.09 27.52
C ALA A 310 -7.52 -0.25 26.23
N ALA A 311 -7.50 -1.43 25.59
CA ALA A 311 -8.25 -1.70 24.36
C ALA A 311 -9.76 -1.85 24.64
N VAL A 312 -10.58 -1.66 23.61
CA VAL A 312 -12.01 -1.94 23.65
C VAL A 312 -12.24 -3.41 23.96
N ASN A 313 -13.08 -3.70 24.95
CA ASN A 313 -13.44 -5.10 25.26
C ASN A 313 -14.34 -5.69 24.17
N ALA A 314 -13.82 -6.71 23.45
CA ALA A 314 -14.51 -7.42 22.38
C ALA A 314 -15.19 -8.73 22.85
N ASP A 315 -15.37 -8.95 24.16
CA ASP A 315 -16.05 -10.13 24.67
C ASP A 315 -17.51 -10.20 24.22
N GLY A 316 -17.93 -11.39 23.85
CA GLY A 316 -19.30 -11.62 23.37
C GLY A 316 -19.60 -11.15 21.96
N ILE A 317 -18.58 -10.66 21.22
CA ILE A 317 -18.71 -10.38 19.80
C ILE A 317 -19.01 -11.65 19.02
N THR A 318 -19.86 -11.55 18.02
CA THR A 318 -20.22 -12.63 17.09
C THR A 318 -20.38 -12.04 15.70
N ALA A 319 -20.47 -12.85 14.68
CA ALA A 319 -20.59 -12.38 13.29
C ALA A 319 -21.83 -11.51 12.98
N THR A 320 -22.78 -11.40 13.92
CA THR A 320 -23.96 -10.53 13.81
C THR A 320 -23.92 -9.36 14.78
N LYS A 321 -22.78 -9.12 15.39
CA LYS A 321 -22.53 -8.00 16.29
C LYS A 321 -21.32 -7.19 15.83
N SER A 322 -21.22 -5.98 16.33
CA SER A 322 -20.12 -5.06 16.09
C SER A 322 -19.70 -4.37 17.37
N LEU A 323 -18.56 -3.74 17.36
CA LEU A 323 -18.15 -2.72 18.33
C LEU A 323 -18.76 -1.40 17.89
N LEU A 324 -19.56 -0.77 18.72
CA LEU A 324 -20.21 0.51 18.46
C LEU A 324 -19.60 1.60 19.32
N LYS A 325 -19.30 2.74 18.72
CA LYS A 325 -18.99 3.97 19.46
C LYS A 325 -20.28 4.59 19.99
N ILE A 326 -20.35 4.81 21.30
CA ILE A 326 -21.57 5.25 22.01
C ILE A 326 -21.46 6.66 22.58
N LYS A 327 -20.27 7.24 22.57
CA LYS A 327 -20.01 8.62 22.99
C LYS A 327 -18.71 9.12 22.36
N ASP A 328 -18.56 10.42 22.30
CA ASP A 328 -17.33 11.07 21.85
C ASP A 328 -16.14 10.72 22.75
N GLY A 329 -14.95 10.63 22.14
CA GLY A 329 -13.70 10.36 22.80
C GLY A 329 -12.92 9.20 22.18
N HIS A 330 -11.69 9.01 22.65
CA HIS A 330 -10.72 8.05 22.14
C HIS A 330 -10.25 7.12 23.29
N SER A 331 -11.19 6.39 23.88
CA SER A 331 -10.90 5.42 24.94
C SER A 331 -11.89 4.25 24.89
N ALA A 332 -11.53 3.13 25.50
CA ALA A 332 -12.35 1.91 25.53
C ALA A 332 -13.78 2.16 26.08
N GLU A 333 -13.94 3.06 27.04
CA GLU A 333 -15.25 3.39 27.62
C GLU A 333 -16.21 4.10 26.66
N CYS A 334 -15.71 4.57 25.51
CA CYS A 334 -16.53 5.15 24.44
C CYS A 334 -17.20 4.10 23.56
N TRP A 335 -16.91 2.83 23.79
CA TRP A 335 -17.32 1.73 22.94
C TRP A 335 -18.10 0.67 23.70
N GLN A 336 -18.96 -0.05 22.99
CA GLN A 336 -19.66 -1.23 23.50
C GLN A 336 -19.88 -2.29 22.39
N VAL A 337 -20.08 -3.54 22.80
CA VAL A 337 -20.56 -4.58 21.90
C VAL A 337 -22.05 -4.39 21.64
N SER A 338 -22.46 -4.39 20.38
CA SER A 338 -23.87 -4.26 19.97
C SER A 338 -24.73 -5.43 20.48
N ALA A 339 -26.05 -5.24 20.49
CA ALA A 339 -27.00 -6.32 20.67
C ALA A 339 -26.86 -7.39 19.54
N THR A 340 -27.45 -8.54 19.70
CA THR A 340 -27.51 -9.56 18.62
C THR A 340 -28.27 -9.00 17.41
N ASN A 341 -27.69 -9.10 16.21
CA ASN A 341 -28.15 -8.45 14.98
C ASN A 341 -28.22 -6.93 15.09
N GLY A 342 -27.42 -6.35 15.99
CA GLY A 342 -27.42 -4.92 16.28
C GLY A 342 -26.23 -4.18 15.68
N GLY A 343 -25.54 -4.75 14.69
CA GLY A 343 -24.68 -3.99 13.79
C GLY A 343 -25.59 -3.06 12.98
N THR A 344 -25.26 -1.77 12.97
CA THR A 344 -26.12 -0.71 12.45
C THR A 344 -25.38 0.14 11.40
N PRO A 345 -24.81 -0.48 10.34
CA PRO A 345 -24.07 0.30 9.36
C PRO A 345 -24.95 1.43 8.82
N GLY A 346 -24.42 2.65 8.83
CA GLY A 346 -25.13 3.84 8.42
C GLY A 346 -25.97 4.54 9.48
N THR A 347 -25.87 4.14 10.74
CA THR A 347 -26.62 4.77 11.84
C THR A 347 -25.70 5.05 13.02
N LEU A 348 -25.56 6.35 13.39
CA LEU A 348 -24.81 6.80 14.57
C LEU A 348 -25.62 6.65 15.85
#